data_89ff35ccf20dcc308b259c1c906f87e9
#
_entry.id   89ff35ccf20dcc308b259c1c906f87e9
#
_cell.length_a   1.000
_cell.length_b   1.000
_cell.length_c   1.000
_cell.angle_alpha   90.00
_cell.angle_beta   90.00
_cell.angle_gamma   90.00
#
_symmetry.space_group_name_H-M   'P 1'
#
loop_
_entity.id
_entity.type
_entity.pdbx_description
1 polymer ?
#
loop_
_entity_poly.entity_id
_entity_poly.type
_entity_poly.pdbx_seq_one_letter_code
_entity_poly.pdbx_strand_id
1 'polypeptide(L)'
;MSRTKPYARTIPHPLFERLIVEDAMNEEKEPWKPERPHEYGYFPGCVDFMDVEVKFTHLNKGDADHASIAAASIKLLNYADIDPLILDMNIFKCSGHDQLWQGQLEVFDSLKEHNMRRLKDSGIKIITCSCAECYRTFAVDYDLPGTLGIKVEHITQTLQG
;
A
#
# COMPACT_ATOMS: atom_id res chain seq x y z
N MET A 1 15.48 -12.11 -22.40
CA MET A 1 15.07 -12.68 -21.10
C MET A 1 14.67 -11.53 -20.19
N SER A 2 13.41 -11.41 -19.85
CA SER A 2 12.93 -10.36 -18.98
C SER A 2 13.51 -10.56 -17.58
N ARG A 3 14.24 -9.59 -17.07
CA ARG A 3 14.81 -9.61 -15.71
C ARG A 3 13.73 -9.44 -14.61
N THR A 4 12.49 -9.23 -15.01
CA THR A 4 11.35 -9.07 -14.10
C THR A 4 10.87 -10.39 -13.49
N LYS A 5 11.03 -11.50 -14.24
CA LYS A 5 10.65 -12.83 -13.75
C LYS A 5 11.40 -13.29 -12.49
N PRO A 6 12.69 -12.97 -12.28
CA PRO A 6 13.39 -13.37 -11.06
C PRO A 6 12.80 -12.70 -9.80
N TYR A 7 12.41 -11.43 -9.87
CA TYR A 7 11.85 -10.76 -8.71
C TYR A 7 10.50 -11.35 -8.32
N ALA A 8 9.60 -11.50 -9.28
CA ALA A 8 8.29 -12.12 -9.03
C ALA A 8 8.39 -13.61 -8.63
N ARG A 9 9.49 -14.29 -8.97
CA ARG A 9 9.73 -15.70 -8.61
C ARG A 9 10.53 -15.87 -7.33
N THR A 10 11.45 -14.96 -7.04
CA THR A 10 12.32 -15.03 -5.86
C THR A 10 11.67 -14.44 -4.62
N ILE A 11 10.69 -13.59 -4.83
CA ILE A 11 9.87 -12.98 -3.78
C ILE A 11 8.41 -13.15 -4.21
N PRO A 12 7.84 -14.37 -4.11
CA PRO A 12 6.44 -14.57 -4.40
C PRO A 12 5.64 -13.80 -3.37
N HIS A 13 5.13 -12.64 -3.78
CA HIS A 13 4.26 -11.85 -2.96
C HIS A 13 2.89 -12.53 -2.98
N PRO A 14 2.36 -13.05 -1.84
CA PRO A 14 1.05 -13.68 -1.82
C PRO A 14 -0.05 -12.76 -2.36
N LEU A 15 0.15 -11.44 -2.22
CA LEU A 15 -0.69 -10.41 -2.81
C LEU A 15 -0.58 -10.38 -4.34
N PHE A 16 0.53 -10.79 -4.92
CA PHE A 16 0.70 -10.85 -6.36
C PHE A 16 -0.17 -11.91 -7.01
N GLU A 17 -0.14 -13.12 -6.47
CA GLU A 17 -0.95 -14.22 -6.98
C GLU A 17 -2.45 -13.94 -6.79
N ARG A 18 -2.84 -13.38 -5.64
CA ARG A 18 -4.22 -12.93 -5.40
C ARG A 18 -4.64 -11.79 -6.32
N LEU A 19 -3.72 -10.90 -6.67
CA LEU A 19 -4.03 -9.72 -7.46
C LEU A 19 -4.21 -10.03 -8.93
N ILE A 20 -3.44 -11.00 -9.47
CA ILE A 20 -3.41 -11.26 -10.90
C ILE A 20 -4.53 -12.21 -11.33
N VAL A 21 -4.94 -13.14 -10.47
CA VAL A 21 -5.76 -14.28 -10.91
C VAL A 21 -7.17 -14.29 -10.33
N GLU A 22 -7.36 -13.97 -9.07
CA GLU A 22 -8.66 -14.17 -8.42
C GLU A 22 -9.49 -12.89 -8.24
N ASP A 23 -8.87 -11.78 -7.93
CA ASP A 23 -9.60 -10.58 -7.56
C ASP A 23 -10.10 -9.77 -8.75
N ALA A 24 -9.43 -9.82 -9.90
CA ALA A 24 -9.93 -9.18 -11.12
C ALA A 24 -11.19 -9.88 -11.67
N MET A 25 -11.37 -11.14 -11.35
CA MET A 25 -12.51 -11.95 -11.84
C MET A 25 -13.64 -12.08 -10.82
N ASN A 26 -13.37 -11.92 -9.53
CA ASN A 26 -14.32 -12.18 -8.44
C ASN A 26 -14.59 -10.97 -7.54
N GLU A 27 -14.18 -9.77 -7.93
CA GLU A 27 -14.50 -8.60 -7.12
C GLU A 27 -16.00 -8.42 -6.98
N GLU A 28 -16.48 -8.59 -5.78
CA GLU A 28 -17.81 -8.16 -5.39
C GLU A 28 -17.96 -6.69 -5.80
N LYS A 29 -18.92 -6.44 -6.67
CA LYS A 29 -19.19 -5.09 -7.20
C LYS A 29 -19.81 -4.17 -6.15
N GLU A 30 -19.92 -4.63 -4.91
CA GLU A 30 -20.49 -3.81 -3.85
C GLU A 30 -19.46 -2.78 -3.36
N PRO A 31 -19.90 -1.51 -3.23
CA PRO A 31 -19.04 -0.46 -2.70
C PRO A 31 -18.68 -0.78 -1.24
N TRP A 32 -17.39 -0.95 -0.97
CA TRP A 32 -16.89 -1.04 0.40
C TRP A 32 -16.89 0.34 1.04
N LYS A 33 -17.30 0.40 2.31
CA LYS A 33 -17.24 1.62 3.12
C LYS A 33 -16.66 1.30 4.49
N PRO A 34 -15.84 2.22 5.04
CA PRO A 34 -15.39 2.09 6.43
C PRO A 34 -16.61 2.19 7.39
N GLU A 35 -16.49 1.56 8.54
CA GLU A 35 -17.54 1.58 9.58
C GLU A 35 -17.89 3.00 10.07
N ARG A 36 -16.91 3.91 10.02
CA ARG A 36 -17.06 5.31 10.38
C ARG A 36 -16.22 6.20 9.46
N PRO A 37 -16.56 7.49 9.33
CA PRO A 37 -15.74 8.43 8.56
C PRO A 37 -14.36 8.62 9.18
N HIS A 38 -13.35 8.71 8.34
CA HIS A 38 -11.98 9.10 8.71
C HIS A 38 -11.49 10.20 7.77
N GLU A 39 -10.74 11.14 8.29
CA GLU A 39 -10.07 12.15 7.47
C GLU A 39 -8.77 11.61 6.88
N TYR A 40 -8.02 10.85 7.68
CA TYR A 40 -6.76 10.25 7.31
C TYR A 40 -6.89 8.76 7.02
N GLY A 41 -6.18 8.30 6.00
CA GLY A 41 -5.91 6.89 5.76
C GLY A 41 -4.41 6.63 5.95
N TYR A 42 -4.05 5.54 6.63
CA TYR A 42 -2.67 5.09 6.74
C TYR A 42 -2.45 3.85 5.87
N PHE A 43 -1.53 3.96 4.92
CA PHE A 43 -1.14 2.86 4.04
C PHE A 43 0.18 2.25 4.52
N PRO A 44 0.15 1.04 5.09
CA PRO A 44 1.35 0.40 5.66
C PRO A 44 2.37 -0.03 4.61
N GLY A 45 1.96 -0.27 3.37
CA GLY A 45 2.83 -0.84 2.35
C GLY A 45 3.04 -2.35 2.55
N CYS A 46 4.21 -2.85 2.17
CA CYS A 46 4.54 -4.28 2.16
C CYS A 46 5.31 -4.74 3.40
N VAL A 47 5.20 -4.04 4.54
CA VAL A 47 6.07 -4.27 5.71
C VAL A 47 5.89 -5.65 6.34
N ASP A 48 4.67 -6.13 6.45
CA ASP A 48 4.33 -7.46 6.97
C ASP A 48 4.76 -8.59 6.02
N PHE A 49 4.67 -8.35 4.71
CA PHE A 49 5.18 -9.27 3.71
C PHE A 49 6.69 -9.48 3.83
N MET A 50 7.43 -8.43 4.11
CA MET A 50 8.89 -8.48 4.24
C MET A 50 9.33 -9.42 5.37
N ASP A 51 8.57 -9.50 6.45
CA ASP A 51 8.90 -10.37 7.58
C ASP A 51 8.59 -11.85 7.31
N VAL A 52 7.56 -12.13 6.52
CA VAL A 52 7.10 -13.50 6.24
C VAL A 52 7.89 -14.14 5.10
N GLU A 53 8.04 -13.41 3.99
CA GLU A 53 8.53 -13.98 2.74
C GLU A 53 10.00 -13.65 2.45
N VAL A 54 10.51 -12.52 2.96
CA VAL A 54 11.87 -12.07 2.72
C VAL A 54 12.75 -12.32 3.93
N LYS A 55 13.47 -13.41 3.90
CA LYS A 55 14.41 -13.77 4.98
C LYS A 55 15.79 -13.14 4.73
N PHE A 56 16.06 -12.05 5.43
CA PHE A 56 17.36 -11.39 5.41
C PHE A 56 18.37 -12.01 6.39
N THR A 57 18.29 -13.31 6.65
CA THR A 57 19.12 -14.02 7.64
C THR A 57 20.63 -13.90 7.39
N HIS A 58 21.02 -13.63 6.13
CA HIS A 58 22.42 -13.40 5.75
C HIS A 58 22.88 -11.96 6.03
N LEU A 59 21.96 -11.01 6.23
CA LEU A 59 22.26 -9.60 6.52
C LEU A 59 22.02 -9.26 7.99
N ASN A 60 21.07 -9.90 8.63
CA ASN A 60 20.68 -9.65 10.02
C ASN A 60 20.95 -10.89 10.87
N LYS A 61 21.60 -10.67 12.02
CA LYS A 61 21.80 -11.73 13.04
C LYS A 61 20.58 -11.93 13.96
N GLY A 62 19.46 -11.27 13.68
CA GLY A 62 18.21 -11.34 14.42
C GLY A 62 17.03 -11.44 13.49
N ASP A 63 15.85 -11.66 14.04
CA ASP A 63 14.59 -11.65 13.30
C ASP A 63 14.31 -10.24 12.80
N ALA A 64 14.01 -10.11 11.52
CA ALA A 64 13.52 -8.86 10.97
C ALA A 64 12.11 -8.61 11.54
N ASP A 65 11.84 -7.38 11.93
CA ASP A 65 10.55 -6.95 12.49
C ASP A 65 10.07 -5.69 11.75
N HIS A 66 9.78 -5.84 10.46
CA HIS A 66 9.28 -4.74 9.64
C HIS A 66 7.82 -4.40 9.97
N ALA A 67 7.04 -5.38 10.46
CA ALA A 67 5.67 -5.15 10.91
C ALA A 67 5.60 -4.13 12.06
N SER A 68 6.65 -4.02 12.88
CA SER A 68 6.76 -2.99 13.92
C SER A 68 6.72 -1.57 13.36
N ILE A 69 7.14 -1.35 12.10
CA ILE A 69 7.08 -0.05 11.43
C ILE A 69 5.64 0.43 11.31
N ALA A 70 4.71 -0.46 10.90
CA ALA A 70 3.30 -0.12 10.80
C ALA A 70 2.71 0.20 12.18
N ALA A 71 3.00 -0.64 13.17
CA ALA A 71 2.54 -0.43 14.55
C ALA A 71 3.08 0.87 15.15
N ALA A 72 4.35 1.18 14.93
CA ALA A 72 4.97 2.44 15.38
C ALA A 72 4.35 3.65 14.68
N SER A 73 4.12 3.55 13.37
CA SER A 73 3.49 4.61 12.58
C SER A 73 2.10 4.95 13.10
N ILE A 74 1.26 3.95 13.37
CA ILE A 74 -0.09 4.13 13.92
C ILE A 74 -0.01 4.77 15.31
N LYS A 75 0.91 4.32 16.18
CA LYS A 75 1.12 4.93 17.50
C LYS A 75 1.51 6.40 17.41
N LEU A 76 2.40 6.75 16.47
CA LEU A 76 2.82 8.13 16.26
C LEU A 76 1.67 9.00 15.76
N LEU A 77 0.86 8.51 14.83
CA LEU A 77 -0.33 9.21 14.35
C LEU A 77 -1.33 9.42 15.49
N ASN A 78 -1.61 8.39 16.28
CA ASN A 78 -2.50 8.50 17.43
C ASN A 78 -1.97 9.47 18.51
N TYR A 79 -0.63 9.52 18.69
CA TYR A 79 -0.01 10.49 19.61
C TYR A 79 -0.15 11.93 19.12
N ALA A 80 -0.29 12.12 17.80
CA ALA A 80 -0.60 13.40 17.17
C ALA A 80 -2.12 13.67 17.05
N ASP A 81 -2.96 12.96 17.82
CA ASP A 81 -4.43 13.03 17.78
C ASP A 81 -5.04 12.69 16.41
N ILE A 82 -4.31 11.95 15.57
CA ILE A 82 -4.79 11.44 14.28
C ILE A 82 -5.20 9.98 14.45
N ASP A 83 -6.48 9.69 14.17
CA ASP A 83 -7.04 8.34 14.15
C ASP A 83 -7.27 7.89 12.69
N PRO A 84 -6.30 7.25 12.06
CA PRO A 84 -6.37 6.94 10.65
C PRO A 84 -7.21 5.70 10.37
N LEU A 85 -7.89 5.68 9.23
CA LEU A 85 -8.36 4.43 8.62
C LEU A 85 -7.14 3.60 8.19
N ILE A 86 -7.05 2.38 8.65
CA ILE A 86 -5.97 1.48 8.24
C ILE A 86 -6.33 0.91 6.87
N LEU A 87 -5.52 1.24 5.86
CA LEU A 87 -5.68 0.78 4.50
C LEU A 87 -4.95 -0.58 4.35
N ASP A 88 -5.50 -1.58 5.03
CA ASP A 88 -4.88 -2.90 5.11
C ASP A 88 -5.01 -3.70 3.80
N MET A 89 -4.16 -4.71 3.66
CA MET A 89 -4.04 -5.50 2.43
C MET A 89 -5.18 -6.50 2.19
N ASN A 90 -6.15 -6.61 3.08
CA ASN A 90 -7.36 -7.39 2.82
C ASN A 90 -8.32 -6.62 1.90
N ILE A 91 -8.31 -5.30 2.00
CA ILE A 91 -9.19 -4.40 1.24
C ILE A 91 -8.41 -3.68 0.15
N PHE A 92 -7.23 -3.21 0.47
CA PHE A 92 -6.31 -2.54 -0.43
C PHE A 92 -5.25 -3.51 -0.94
N LYS A 93 -4.59 -3.15 -2.00
CA LYS A 93 -3.54 -3.95 -2.63
C LYS A 93 -2.22 -3.17 -2.64
N CYS A 94 -1.13 -3.85 -3.02
CA CYS A 94 0.15 -3.19 -3.23
C CYS A 94 -0.02 -1.93 -4.10
N SER A 95 0.74 -0.88 -3.84
CA SER A 95 0.72 0.33 -4.67
C SER A 95 1.15 0.09 -6.12
N GLY A 96 1.83 -1.02 -6.39
CA GLY A 96 2.30 -1.37 -7.72
C GLY A 96 3.60 -0.69 -8.13
N HIS A 97 4.31 -0.06 -7.20
CA HIS A 97 5.57 0.63 -7.50
C HIS A 97 6.54 -0.23 -8.29
N ASP A 98 6.85 -1.42 -7.77
CA ASP A 98 7.81 -2.33 -8.40
C ASP A 98 7.35 -2.81 -9.78
N GLN A 99 6.05 -3.03 -9.96
CA GLN A 99 5.47 -3.45 -11.23
C GLN A 99 5.65 -2.38 -12.30
N LEU A 100 5.36 -1.13 -11.95
CA LEU A 100 5.57 0.00 -12.83
C LEU A 100 7.04 0.11 -13.26
N TRP A 101 7.96 0.06 -12.28
CA TRP A 101 9.39 0.21 -12.54
C TRP A 101 10.02 -0.98 -13.26
N GLN A 102 9.39 -2.14 -13.18
CA GLN A 102 9.78 -3.34 -13.93
C GLN A 102 9.10 -3.43 -15.31
N GLY A 103 8.25 -2.46 -15.67
CA GLY A 103 7.54 -2.43 -16.94
C GLY A 103 6.37 -3.43 -17.01
N GLN A 104 5.87 -3.89 -15.88
CA GLN A 104 4.67 -4.76 -15.79
C GLN A 104 3.41 -3.90 -15.73
N LEU A 105 3.16 -3.16 -16.82
CA LEU A 105 2.14 -2.12 -16.85
C LEU A 105 0.72 -2.65 -16.63
N GLU A 106 0.37 -3.80 -17.20
CA GLU A 106 -0.95 -4.40 -17.03
C GLU A 106 -1.24 -4.74 -15.55
N VAL A 107 -0.23 -5.24 -14.85
CA VAL A 107 -0.34 -5.55 -13.42
C VAL A 107 -0.46 -4.25 -12.62
N PHE A 108 0.37 -3.26 -12.92
CA PHE A 108 0.29 -1.94 -12.28
C PHE A 108 -1.09 -1.31 -12.45
N ASP A 109 -1.61 -1.30 -13.68
CA ASP A 109 -2.92 -0.70 -13.99
C ASP A 109 -4.05 -1.40 -13.23
N SER A 110 -4.01 -2.73 -13.12
CA SER A 110 -4.98 -3.51 -12.34
C SER A 110 -4.95 -3.15 -10.85
N LEU A 111 -3.73 -3.02 -10.29
CA LEU A 111 -3.54 -2.60 -8.90
C LEU A 111 -4.04 -1.18 -8.66
N LYS A 112 -3.68 -0.28 -9.57
CA LYS A 112 -4.10 1.12 -9.54
C LYS A 112 -5.62 1.23 -9.57
N GLU A 113 -6.27 0.57 -10.51
CA GLU A 113 -7.72 0.59 -10.65
C GLU A 113 -8.42 0.10 -9.38
N HIS A 114 -7.98 -1.03 -8.82
CA HIS A 114 -8.51 -1.56 -7.57
C HIS A 114 -8.38 -0.54 -6.44
N ASN A 115 -7.17 -0.06 -6.17
CA ASN A 115 -6.91 0.87 -5.08
C ASN A 115 -7.64 2.20 -5.25
N MET A 116 -7.74 2.73 -6.48
CA MET A 116 -8.48 3.95 -6.78
C MET A 116 -9.97 3.84 -6.43
N ARG A 117 -10.60 2.69 -6.73
CA ARG A 117 -12.00 2.45 -6.34
C ARG A 117 -12.14 2.46 -4.82
N ARG A 118 -11.30 1.72 -4.11
CA ARG A 118 -11.34 1.64 -2.63
C ARG A 118 -11.04 2.98 -1.96
N LEU A 119 -10.09 3.75 -2.48
CA LEU A 119 -9.80 5.09 -1.98
C LEU A 119 -10.98 6.04 -2.18
N LYS A 120 -11.65 5.98 -3.33
CA LYS A 120 -12.87 6.75 -3.56
C LYS A 120 -13.98 6.39 -2.56
N ASP A 121 -14.17 5.10 -2.31
CA ASP A 121 -15.20 4.60 -1.41
C ASP A 121 -14.89 4.89 0.07
N SER A 122 -13.61 4.98 0.42
CA SER A 122 -13.15 5.26 1.79
C SER A 122 -13.55 6.65 2.30
N GLY A 123 -13.67 7.63 1.41
CA GLY A 123 -14.00 9.01 1.74
C GLY A 123 -12.90 9.78 2.48
N ILE A 124 -11.70 9.22 2.63
CA ILE A 124 -10.55 9.92 3.24
C ILE A 124 -10.16 11.15 2.43
N LYS A 125 -9.49 12.10 3.09
CA LYS A 125 -8.97 13.33 2.47
C LYS A 125 -7.45 13.32 2.33
N ILE A 126 -6.80 12.60 3.21
CA ILE A 126 -5.34 12.52 3.28
C ILE A 126 -4.94 11.05 3.37
N ILE A 127 -4.02 10.61 2.51
CA ILE A 127 -3.35 9.32 2.64
C ILE A 127 -1.94 9.53 3.16
N THR A 128 -1.61 8.84 4.25
CA THR A 128 -0.29 8.87 4.87
C THR A 128 0.43 7.54 4.63
N CYS A 129 1.66 7.62 4.14
CA CYS A 129 2.50 6.45 3.86
C CYS A 129 3.79 6.52 4.68
N SER A 130 4.24 5.39 5.24
CA SER A 130 5.57 5.25 5.83
C SER A 130 6.64 4.78 4.82
N CYS A 131 6.23 4.36 3.64
CA CYS A 131 7.09 3.94 2.54
C CYS A 131 7.20 5.07 1.49
N ALA A 132 8.44 5.48 1.18
CA ALA A 132 8.69 6.54 0.20
C ALA A 132 8.26 6.15 -1.22
N GLU A 133 8.34 4.88 -1.59
CA GLU A 133 7.90 4.36 -2.88
C GLU A 133 6.38 4.42 -3.01
N CYS A 134 5.65 3.99 -1.98
CA CYS A 134 4.20 4.10 -1.95
C CYS A 134 3.75 5.57 -2.01
N TYR A 135 4.42 6.44 -1.22
CA TYR A 135 4.16 7.89 -1.25
C TYR A 135 4.30 8.45 -2.68
N ARG A 136 5.43 8.16 -3.34
CA ARG A 136 5.66 8.62 -4.71
C ARG A 136 4.61 8.07 -5.67
N THR A 137 4.31 6.78 -5.58
CA THR A 137 3.36 6.12 -6.48
C THR A 137 1.96 6.73 -6.35
N PHE A 138 1.47 6.95 -5.15
CA PHE A 138 0.17 7.59 -4.94
C PHE A 138 0.16 9.07 -5.35
N ALA A 139 1.25 9.80 -5.08
CA ALA A 139 1.32 11.22 -5.40
C ALA A 139 1.48 11.50 -6.90
N VAL A 140 2.26 10.66 -7.61
CA VAL A 140 2.66 10.91 -9.00
C VAL A 140 1.98 9.94 -9.97
N ASP A 141 2.15 8.64 -9.77
CA ASP A 141 1.73 7.65 -10.76
C ASP A 141 0.20 7.42 -10.71
N TYR A 142 -0.42 7.54 -9.55
CA TYR A 142 -1.88 7.56 -9.38
C TYR A 142 -2.46 8.96 -9.59
N ASP A 143 -1.67 9.99 -9.31
CA ASP A 143 -2.12 11.38 -9.27
C ASP A 143 -3.37 11.55 -8.38
N LEU A 144 -3.31 11.03 -7.15
CA LEU A 144 -4.46 11.11 -6.23
C LEU A 144 -4.94 12.54 -5.97
N PRO A 145 -4.05 13.55 -5.86
CA PRO A 145 -4.50 14.94 -5.73
C PRO A 145 -5.32 15.43 -6.91
N GLY A 146 -4.91 15.11 -8.15
CA GLY A 146 -5.60 15.52 -9.37
C GLY A 146 -6.85 14.68 -9.67
N THR A 147 -6.83 13.39 -9.35
CA THR A 147 -7.91 12.45 -9.75
C THR A 147 -9.02 12.31 -8.71
N LEU A 148 -8.68 12.26 -7.42
CA LEU A 148 -9.63 12.05 -6.32
C LEU A 148 -9.65 13.21 -5.30
N GLY A 149 -8.77 14.20 -5.44
CA GLY A 149 -8.64 15.29 -4.46
C GLY A 149 -8.09 14.82 -3.11
N ILE A 150 -7.43 13.66 -3.07
CA ILE A 150 -6.83 13.12 -1.86
C ILE A 150 -5.39 13.60 -1.76
N LYS A 151 -5.06 14.31 -0.69
CA LYS A 151 -3.68 14.73 -0.40
C LYS A 151 -2.84 13.51 -0.06
N VAL A 152 -1.61 13.45 -0.60
CA VAL A 152 -0.67 12.37 -0.29
C VAL A 152 0.46 12.93 0.57
N GLU A 153 0.72 12.28 1.70
CA GLU A 153 1.77 12.67 2.63
C GLU A 153 2.65 11.48 3.00
N HIS A 154 3.94 11.72 3.10
CA HIS A 154 4.80 10.80 3.86
C HIS A 154 4.57 11.05 5.35
N ILE A 155 4.67 10.01 6.19
CA ILE A 155 4.38 10.12 7.63
C ILE A 155 5.15 11.24 8.32
N THR A 156 6.37 11.53 7.88
CA THR A 156 7.18 12.65 8.40
C THR A 156 6.57 14.01 8.10
N GLN A 157 5.82 14.14 7.01
CA GLN A 157 5.10 15.38 6.67
C GLN A 157 3.83 15.49 7.53
N THR A 158 3.07 14.41 7.66
CA THR A 158 1.87 14.37 8.50
C THR A 158 2.18 14.74 9.96
N LEU A 159 3.33 14.29 10.50
CA LEU A 159 3.72 14.56 11.87
C LEU A 159 4.37 15.95 12.10
N GLN A 160 4.65 16.69 11.05
CA GLN A 160 5.16 18.07 11.16
C GLN A 160 4.03 19.09 11.36
N GLY A 161 2.78 18.68 11.17
CA GLY A 161 1.58 19.51 11.41
C GLY A 161 1.25 20.45 10.34
#